data_5815009c95aa7df9fae22ce1d7ebca82
#
_entry.id   5815009c95aa7df9fae22ce1d7ebca82
#
_cell.length_a   1.000
_cell.length_b   1.000
_cell.length_c   1.000
_cell.angle_alpha   90.00
_cell.angle_beta   90.00
_cell.angle_gamma   90.00
#
_symmetry.space_group_name_H-M   'P 1'
#
loop_
_entity.id
_entity.type
_entity.pdbx_description
1 polymer ?
#
loop_
_entity_poly.entity_id
_entity_poly.type
_entity_poly.pdbx_seq_one_letter_code
_entity_poly.pdbx_strand_id
1 'polypeptide(L)'
;NRILDMRCTCPYAGDGKYCKHMAAVLYEAEEGGGLEMSHGACEGTVRDSRQELKEVINGIPEQELRNLLESMAWEDEKLRNRILIQYSPAISSSQMASLKKEIDNIANRYSDRSGYVDWANAGSYIWGMEAFLHDKVQAMIDKGCWMQAFELTNQVFITIGNQDMDDS
;
A
#
# COMPACT_ATOMS: atom_id res chain seq x y z
N ASN A 1 -32.33 -13.60 -25.92
CA ASN A 1 -31.59 -13.05 -24.76
C ASN A 1 -30.21 -12.56 -25.26
N ARG A 2 -29.87 -11.33 -24.95
CA ARG A 2 -28.60 -10.73 -25.38
C ARG A 2 -27.82 -10.32 -24.13
N ILE A 3 -26.60 -10.86 -24.00
CA ILE A 3 -25.69 -10.48 -22.93
C ILE A 3 -25.09 -9.11 -23.27
N LEU A 4 -25.22 -8.14 -22.38
CA LEU A 4 -24.79 -6.77 -22.60
C LEU A 4 -23.39 -6.49 -22.03
N ASP A 5 -23.04 -7.12 -20.90
CA ASP A 5 -21.73 -6.99 -20.27
C ASP A 5 -21.48 -8.19 -19.34
N MET A 6 -20.18 -8.56 -19.17
CA MET A 6 -19.73 -9.58 -18.22
C MET A 6 -18.43 -9.14 -17.58
N ARG A 7 -18.33 -9.30 -16.26
CA ARG A 7 -17.13 -8.96 -15.50
C ARG A 7 -16.75 -10.07 -14.52
N CYS A 8 -15.46 -10.26 -14.31
CA CYS A 8 -14.92 -11.17 -13.31
C CYS A 8 -13.74 -10.51 -12.59
N THR A 9 -13.63 -10.74 -11.31
CA THR A 9 -12.54 -10.23 -10.47
C THR A 9 -11.33 -11.13 -10.38
N CYS A 10 -11.29 -12.23 -11.15
CA CYS A 10 -10.12 -13.12 -11.16
C CYS A 10 -8.92 -12.47 -11.87
N PRO A 11 -7.69 -12.87 -11.55
CA PRO A 11 -6.46 -12.29 -12.14
C PRO A 11 -6.42 -12.37 -13.69
N TYR A 12 -7.09 -13.35 -14.28
CA TYR A 12 -7.15 -13.54 -15.74
C TYR A 12 -8.07 -12.54 -16.46
N ALA A 13 -9.04 -11.95 -15.75
CA ALA A 13 -9.99 -11.00 -16.32
C ALA A 13 -9.51 -9.54 -16.19
N GLY A 14 -8.39 -9.28 -15.51
CA GLY A 14 -7.86 -7.94 -15.23
C GLY A 14 -7.54 -7.11 -16.47
N ASP A 15 -7.28 -7.76 -17.62
CA ASP A 15 -6.97 -7.10 -18.90
C ASP A 15 -8.18 -7.01 -19.84
N GLY A 16 -9.40 -7.12 -19.33
CA GLY A 16 -10.62 -7.12 -20.16
C GLY A 16 -10.83 -8.39 -20.99
N LYS A 17 -10.11 -9.47 -20.67
CA LYS A 17 -10.23 -10.78 -21.34
C LYS A 17 -11.34 -11.62 -20.71
N TYR A 18 -12.01 -12.39 -21.54
CA TYR A 18 -12.99 -13.37 -21.04
C TYR A 18 -12.26 -14.53 -20.36
N CYS A 19 -12.65 -14.85 -19.13
CA CYS A 19 -12.06 -15.93 -18.34
C CYS A 19 -13.00 -17.15 -18.26
N LYS A 20 -12.43 -18.30 -17.85
CA LYS A 20 -13.20 -19.54 -17.66
C LYS A 20 -14.37 -19.42 -16.68
N HIS A 21 -14.31 -18.51 -15.70
CA HIS A 21 -15.40 -18.27 -14.77
C HIS A 21 -16.60 -17.60 -15.46
N MET A 22 -16.36 -16.69 -16.40
CA MET A 22 -17.41 -16.09 -17.20
C MET A 22 -18.04 -17.13 -18.16
N ALA A 23 -17.21 -18.01 -18.75
CA ALA A 23 -17.71 -19.10 -19.60
C ALA A 23 -18.59 -20.09 -18.80
N ALA A 24 -18.18 -20.44 -17.57
CA ALA A 24 -18.97 -21.33 -16.72
C ALA A 24 -20.35 -20.76 -16.39
N VAL A 25 -20.44 -19.46 -16.08
CA VAL A 25 -21.74 -18.80 -15.82
C VAL A 25 -22.63 -18.81 -17.07
N LEU A 26 -22.06 -18.65 -18.25
CA LEU A 26 -22.81 -18.74 -19.52
C LEU A 26 -23.33 -20.14 -19.77
N TYR A 27 -22.51 -21.16 -19.49
CA TYR A 27 -22.93 -22.57 -19.64
C TYR A 27 -24.08 -22.92 -18.74
N GLU A 28 -24.01 -22.54 -17.46
CA GLU A 28 -25.11 -22.73 -16.51
C GLU A 28 -26.38 -21.96 -16.92
N ALA A 29 -26.25 -20.79 -17.48
CA ALA A 29 -27.39 -19.99 -17.97
C ALA A 29 -28.03 -20.60 -19.22
N GLU A 30 -27.28 -21.36 -20.04
CA GLU A 30 -27.76 -22.01 -21.25
C GLU A 30 -28.41 -23.37 -20.97
N GLU A 31 -27.81 -24.19 -20.06
CA GLU A 31 -28.35 -25.51 -19.69
C GLU A 31 -29.50 -25.46 -18.69
N GLY A 32 -29.55 -24.45 -17.84
CA GLY A 32 -30.53 -24.31 -16.73
C GLY A 32 -31.78 -23.53 -17.06
N GLY A 33 -32.29 -23.54 -18.30
CA GLY A 33 -33.63 -22.99 -18.64
C GLY A 33 -34.06 -21.77 -17.79
N GLY A 34 -33.46 -20.61 -18.02
CA GLY A 34 -33.83 -19.35 -17.38
C GLY A 34 -33.55 -19.32 -15.89
N LEU A 35 -32.48 -18.63 -15.51
CA LEU A 35 -32.32 -18.14 -14.15
C LEU A 35 -33.59 -17.32 -13.82
N GLU A 36 -34.55 -17.95 -13.15
CA GLU A 36 -35.53 -17.20 -12.38
C GLU A 36 -34.73 -16.46 -11.31
N MET A 37 -34.34 -15.25 -11.64
CA MET A 37 -33.89 -14.32 -10.63
C MET A 37 -35.08 -14.08 -9.70
N SER A 38 -35.15 -14.89 -8.64
CA SER A 38 -35.93 -14.50 -7.48
C SER A 38 -35.39 -13.12 -7.09
N HIS A 39 -36.16 -12.10 -7.39
CA HIS A 39 -36.03 -10.79 -6.81
C HIS A 39 -36.31 -10.90 -5.30
N GLY A 40 -35.46 -11.61 -4.58
CA GLY A 40 -35.24 -11.32 -3.19
C GLY A 40 -34.55 -9.97 -3.19
N ALA A 41 -35.32 -8.93 -2.90
CA ALA A 41 -34.81 -7.58 -2.71
C ALA A 41 -33.76 -7.59 -1.60
N CYS A 42 -32.53 -7.90 -1.94
CA CYS A 42 -31.40 -7.25 -1.33
C CYS A 42 -31.19 -5.97 -2.13
N GLU A 43 -31.92 -4.92 -1.80
CA GLU A 43 -31.47 -3.55 -2.00
C GLU A 43 -30.23 -3.31 -1.15
N GLY A 44 -29.18 -4.08 -1.43
CA GLY A 44 -27.82 -3.72 -1.11
C GLY A 44 -27.38 -2.81 -2.24
N THR A 45 -27.64 -1.50 -2.14
CA THR A 45 -26.76 -0.51 -2.74
C THR A 45 -25.34 -1.04 -2.53
N VAL A 46 -24.56 -1.21 -3.61
CA VAL A 46 -23.12 -1.43 -3.52
C VAL A 46 -22.58 -0.18 -2.83
N ARG A 47 -22.66 -0.17 -1.50
CA ARG A 47 -22.01 0.85 -0.69
C ARG A 47 -20.54 0.69 -1.00
N ASP A 48 -19.94 1.76 -1.48
CA ASP A 48 -18.49 1.81 -1.62
C ASP A 48 -17.92 1.33 -0.28
N SER A 49 -17.15 0.23 -0.31
CA SER A 49 -16.56 -0.39 0.89
C SER A 49 -15.78 0.63 1.74
N ARG A 50 -15.36 1.72 1.12
CA ARG A 50 -14.74 2.88 1.73
C ARG A 50 -15.74 3.72 2.54
N GLN A 51 -16.95 3.88 2.05
CA GLN A 51 -18.01 4.62 2.74
C GLN A 51 -18.51 3.84 3.95
N GLU A 52 -18.70 2.53 3.82
CA GLU A 52 -19.08 1.63 4.91
C GLU A 52 -18.03 1.63 6.03
N LEU A 53 -16.75 1.50 5.67
CA LEU A 53 -15.66 1.59 6.64
C LEU A 53 -15.64 2.93 7.37
N LYS A 54 -15.87 4.03 6.66
CA LYS A 54 -15.92 5.37 7.24
C LYS A 54 -17.09 5.52 8.23
N GLU A 55 -18.25 4.98 7.91
CA GLU A 55 -19.42 5.00 8.81
C GLU A 55 -19.15 4.20 10.09
N VAL A 56 -18.53 3.02 9.97
CA VAL A 56 -18.14 2.19 11.12
C VAL A 56 -17.11 2.92 11.98
N ILE A 57 -16.05 3.47 11.38
CA ILE A 57 -15.02 4.21 12.13
C ILE A 57 -15.62 5.40 12.90
N ASN A 58 -16.53 6.15 12.27
CA ASN A 58 -17.20 7.28 12.91
C ASN A 58 -18.12 6.86 14.08
N GLY A 59 -18.55 5.61 14.11
CA GLY A 59 -19.36 5.05 15.20
C GLY A 59 -18.53 4.51 16.39
N ILE A 60 -17.21 4.38 16.25
CA ILE A 60 -16.34 3.89 17.32
C ILE A 60 -16.14 4.99 18.39
N PRO A 61 -16.31 4.70 19.67
CA PRO A 61 -15.98 5.64 20.73
C PRO A 61 -14.53 6.09 20.65
N GLU A 62 -14.26 7.37 20.93
CA GLU A 62 -12.93 7.97 20.76
C GLU A 62 -11.84 7.20 21.50
N GLN A 63 -12.13 6.74 22.73
CA GLN A 63 -11.15 5.97 23.53
C GLN A 63 -10.83 4.60 22.90
N GLU A 64 -11.84 3.93 22.37
CA GLU A 64 -11.64 2.65 21.68
C GLU A 64 -10.86 2.82 20.37
N LEU A 65 -11.15 3.89 19.63
CA LEU A 65 -10.41 4.24 18.42
C LEU A 65 -8.93 4.54 18.72
N ARG A 66 -8.64 5.24 19.82
CA ARG A 66 -7.26 5.50 20.26
C ARG A 66 -6.54 4.21 20.63
N ASN A 67 -7.17 3.34 21.40
CA ASN A 67 -6.60 2.06 21.81
C ASN A 67 -6.34 1.15 20.59
N LEU A 68 -7.29 1.12 19.64
CA LEU A 68 -7.13 0.37 18.40
C LEU A 68 -5.95 0.89 17.57
N LEU A 69 -5.87 2.21 17.38
CA LEU A 69 -4.78 2.85 16.64
C LEU A 69 -3.41 2.60 17.29
N GLU A 70 -3.35 2.65 18.63
CA GLU A 70 -2.13 2.35 19.38
C GLU A 70 -1.71 0.89 19.18
N SER A 71 -2.63 -0.06 19.31
CA SER A 71 -2.36 -1.49 19.06
C SER A 71 -1.83 -1.73 17.64
N MET A 72 -2.50 -1.18 16.64
CA MET A 72 -2.07 -1.29 15.24
C MET A 72 -0.68 -0.68 15.01
N ALA A 73 -0.37 0.45 15.65
CA ALA A 73 0.94 1.09 15.54
C ALA A 73 2.05 0.30 16.24
N TRP A 74 1.74 -0.49 17.26
CA TRP A 74 2.71 -1.41 17.88
C TRP A 74 3.05 -2.60 16.97
N GLU A 75 2.10 -3.10 16.22
CA GLU A 75 2.26 -4.23 15.30
C GLU A 75 2.91 -3.82 13.96
N ASP A 76 2.61 -2.60 13.46
CA ASP A 76 3.13 -2.07 12.21
C ASP A 76 4.11 -0.91 12.45
N GLU A 77 5.41 -1.19 12.26
CA GLU A 77 6.48 -0.19 12.39
C GLU A 77 6.31 0.99 11.42
N LYS A 78 5.78 0.76 10.21
CA LYS A 78 5.56 1.84 9.23
C LYS A 78 4.45 2.78 9.67
N LEU A 79 3.35 2.22 10.16
CA LEU A 79 2.25 3.00 10.73
C LEU A 79 2.71 3.79 11.95
N ARG A 80 3.45 3.17 12.86
CA ARG A 80 4.04 3.82 14.02
C ARG A 80 4.94 4.99 13.63
N ASN A 81 5.88 4.78 12.72
CA ASN A 81 6.78 5.83 12.25
C ASN A 81 6.01 6.98 11.59
N ARG A 82 4.98 6.69 10.80
CA ARG A 82 4.12 7.70 10.19
C ARG A 82 3.40 8.56 11.24
N ILE A 83 2.79 7.92 12.26
CA ILE A 83 2.11 8.62 13.35
C ILE A 83 3.11 9.51 14.11
N LEU A 84 4.28 8.96 14.48
CA LEU A 84 5.29 9.70 15.22
C LEU A 84 5.85 10.87 14.42
N ILE A 85 6.15 10.69 13.14
CA ILE A 85 6.60 11.79 12.28
C ILE A 85 5.52 12.86 12.19
N GLN A 86 4.26 12.48 12.02
CA GLN A 86 3.18 13.43 11.76
C GLN A 86 2.74 14.20 13.01
N TYR A 87 2.76 13.58 14.19
CA TYR A 87 2.13 14.15 15.40
C TYR A 87 3.09 14.38 16.56
N SER A 88 4.33 13.88 16.52
CA SER A 88 5.32 14.18 17.55
C SER A 88 5.83 15.61 17.43
N PRO A 89 6.02 16.33 18.54
CA PRO A 89 6.55 17.70 18.50
C PRO A 89 8.03 17.76 18.09
N ALA A 90 8.77 16.67 18.27
CA ALA A 90 10.17 16.54 17.88
C ALA A 90 10.48 15.09 17.49
N ILE A 91 11.43 14.92 16.57
CA ILE A 91 11.88 13.59 16.12
C ILE A 91 13.00 13.14 17.03
N SER A 92 12.79 12.04 17.74
CA SER A 92 13.79 11.47 18.65
C SER A 92 14.92 10.75 17.91
N SER A 93 16.06 10.56 18.59
CA SER A 93 17.18 9.79 18.03
C SER A 93 16.80 8.34 17.71
N SER A 94 15.90 7.73 18.48
CA SER A 94 15.41 6.37 18.21
C SER A 94 14.55 6.31 16.95
N GLN A 95 13.74 7.33 16.70
CA GLN A 95 12.98 7.45 15.44
C GLN A 95 13.89 7.64 14.25
N MET A 96 14.93 8.48 14.38
CA MET A 96 15.94 8.64 13.32
C MET A 96 16.66 7.33 13.01
N ALA A 97 17.02 6.55 14.03
CA ALA A 97 17.64 5.24 13.84
C ALA A 97 16.69 4.25 13.12
N SER A 98 15.41 4.24 13.49
CA SER A 98 14.40 3.41 12.83
C SER A 98 14.21 3.79 11.35
N LEU A 99 14.21 5.09 11.03
CA LEU A 99 14.09 5.57 9.66
C LEU A 99 15.33 5.25 8.81
N LYS A 100 16.53 5.35 9.38
CA LYS A 100 17.75 4.90 8.71
C LYS A 100 17.72 3.41 8.40
N LYS A 101 17.26 2.60 9.37
CA LYS A 101 17.06 1.17 9.15
C LYS A 101 16.00 0.87 8.06
N GLU A 102 14.98 1.72 7.92
CA GLU A 102 14.00 1.59 6.83
C GLU A 102 14.66 1.81 5.46
N ILE A 103 15.60 2.77 5.33
CA ILE A 103 16.41 2.98 4.11
C ILE A 103 17.23 1.72 3.79
N ASP A 104 17.93 1.17 4.79
CA ASP A 104 18.72 -0.05 4.63
C ASP A 104 17.83 -1.25 4.23
N ASN A 105 16.63 -1.35 4.80
CA ASN A 105 15.67 -2.39 4.45
C ASN A 105 15.14 -2.26 3.00
N ILE A 106 14.99 -1.02 2.49
CA ILE A 106 14.63 -0.79 1.09
C ILE A 106 15.78 -1.27 0.20
N ALA A 107 17.03 -0.89 0.50
CA ALA A 107 18.20 -1.33 -0.24
C ALA A 107 18.31 -2.86 -0.26
N ASN A 108 18.26 -3.50 0.89
CA ASN A 108 18.37 -4.94 1.03
C ASN A 108 17.25 -5.76 0.38
N ARG A 109 16.06 -5.15 0.20
CA ARG A 109 14.92 -5.83 -0.45
C ARG A 109 15.14 -6.08 -1.93
N TYR A 110 15.84 -5.19 -2.60
CA TYR A 110 16.01 -5.19 -4.04
C TYR A 110 17.42 -5.60 -4.48
N SER A 111 18.37 -5.74 -3.55
CA SER A 111 19.71 -6.26 -3.81
C SER A 111 19.80 -7.76 -3.55
N ASP A 112 20.70 -8.41 -4.23
CA ASP A 112 21.10 -9.79 -3.98
C ASP A 112 22.02 -9.91 -2.73
N ARG A 113 22.54 -11.13 -2.46
CA ARG A 113 23.43 -11.38 -1.32
C ARG A 113 24.79 -10.67 -1.42
N SER A 114 25.18 -10.24 -2.61
CA SER A 114 26.41 -9.46 -2.82
C SER A 114 26.21 -7.96 -2.67
N GLY A 115 24.95 -7.52 -2.56
CA GLY A 115 24.55 -6.12 -2.53
C GLY A 115 24.30 -5.54 -3.92
N TYR A 116 24.26 -6.34 -4.98
CA TYR A 116 24.03 -5.88 -6.34
C TYR A 116 22.54 -5.78 -6.64
N VAL A 117 22.11 -4.71 -7.30
CA VAL A 117 20.74 -4.51 -7.79
C VAL A 117 20.71 -4.74 -9.29
N ASP A 118 20.05 -5.82 -9.71
CA ASP A 118 19.91 -6.15 -11.12
C ASP A 118 18.94 -5.19 -11.84
N TRP A 119 19.00 -5.17 -13.17
CA TRP A 119 18.17 -4.32 -14.02
C TRP A 119 16.66 -4.48 -13.75
N ALA A 120 16.18 -5.68 -13.48
CA ALA A 120 14.77 -5.94 -13.23
C ALA A 120 14.29 -5.31 -11.92
N ASN A 121 15.16 -5.16 -10.94
CA ASN A 121 14.86 -4.59 -9.62
C ASN A 121 15.20 -3.10 -9.51
N ALA A 122 16.06 -2.56 -10.39
CA ALA A 122 16.55 -1.18 -10.32
C ALA A 122 15.42 -0.15 -10.27
N GLY A 123 14.40 -0.28 -11.13
CA GLY A 123 13.24 0.62 -11.13
C GLY A 123 12.45 0.58 -9.81
N SER A 124 12.24 -0.61 -9.23
CA SER A 124 11.54 -0.77 -7.96
C SER A 124 12.35 -0.25 -6.77
N TYR A 125 13.67 -0.41 -6.82
CA TYR A 125 14.60 0.13 -5.83
C TYR A 125 14.54 1.67 -5.80
N ILE A 126 14.69 2.33 -6.95
CA ILE A 126 14.61 3.80 -7.07
C ILE A 126 13.24 4.30 -6.61
N TRP A 127 12.17 3.68 -7.07
CA TRP A 127 10.82 4.04 -6.64
C TRP A 127 10.62 3.91 -5.12
N GLY A 128 11.21 2.88 -4.50
CA GLY A 128 11.18 2.70 -3.04
C GLY A 128 11.89 3.83 -2.29
N MET A 129 13.04 4.30 -2.80
CA MET A 129 13.79 5.43 -2.23
C MET A 129 13.06 6.76 -2.44
N GLU A 130 12.49 6.98 -3.62
CA GLU A 130 11.66 8.17 -3.90
C GLU A 130 10.42 8.22 -3.01
N ALA A 131 9.72 7.11 -2.84
CA ALA A 131 8.57 7.02 -1.95
C ALA A 131 8.96 7.34 -0.49
N PHE A 132 10.12 6.86 -0.02
CA PHE A 132 10.62 7.20 1.31
C PHE A 132 10.88 8.70 1.45
N LEU A 133 11.56 9.32 0.47
CA LEU A 133 11.82 10.76 0.48
C LEU A 133 10.51 11.55 0.50
N HIS A 134 9.59 11.20 -0.36
CA HIS A 134 8.31 11.90 -0.46
C HIS A 134 7.46 11.75 0.83
N ASP A 135 7.37 10.55 1.39
CA ASP A 135 6.46 10.29 2.51
C ASP A 135 7.05 10.69 3.87
N LYS A 136 8.36 10.52 4.06
CA LYS A 136 9.00 10.73 5.35
C LYS A 136 9.75 12.05 5.44
N VAL A 137 10.60 12.32 4.46
CA VAL A 137 11.44 13.52 4.47
C VAL A 137 10.59 14.77 4.21
N GLN A 138 9.64 14.73 3.28
CA GLN A 138 8.74 15.85 3.04
C GLN A 138 7.91 16.20 4.29
N ALA A 139 7.39 15.20 4.99
CA ALA A 139 6.65 15.42 6.25
C ALA A 139 7.51 16.06 7.35
N MET A 140 8.83 15.80 7.36
CA MET A 140 9.77 16.47 8.28
C MET A 140 10.02 17.93 7.86
N ILE A 141 10.16 18.19 6.57
CA ILE A 141 10.30 19.52 6.02
C ILE A 141 9.09 20.38 6.38
N ASP A 142 7.88 19.85 6.17
CA ASP A 142 6.62 20.53 6.48
C ASP A 142 6.47 20.89 7.97
N LYS A 143 7.15 20.14 8.84
CA LYS A 143 7.23 20.41 10.29
C LYS A 143 8.38 21.33 10.71
N GLY A 144 9.24 21.72 9.80
CA GLY A 144 10.42 22.52 10.10
C GLY A 144 11.58 21.73 10.73
N CYS A 145 11.56 20.40 10.67
CA CYS A 145 12.64 19.51 11.14
C CYS A 145 13.75 19.38 10.10
N TRP A 146 14.32 20.51 9.66
CA TRP A 146 15.24 20.61 8.52
C TRP A 146 16.51 19.77 8.68
N MET A 147 17.10 19.74 9.87
CA MET A 147 18.34 19.00 10.12
C MET A 147 18.12 17.48 9.99
N GLN A 148 17.02 16.98 10.53
CA GLN A 148 16.65 15.57 10.45
C GLN A 148 16.28 15.17 9.00
N ALA A 149 15.55 16.04 8.31
CA ALA A 149 15.25 15.86 6.89
C ALA A 149 16.52 15.78 6.05
N PHE A 150 17.47 16.70 6.26
CA PHE A 150 18.78 16.71 5.58
C PHE A 150 19.57 15.44 5.88
N GLU A 151 19.62 15.00 7.14
CA GLU A 151 20.35 13.79 7.57
C GLU A 151 19.80 12.54 6.86
N LEU A 152 18.49 12.38 6.75
CA LEU A 152 17.89 11.24 6.05
C LEU A 152 18.07 11.31 4.53
N THR A 153 17.95 12.50 3.95
CA THR A 153 18.23 12.70 2.53
C THR A 153 19.67 12.31 2.20
N ASN A 154 20.62 12.75 3.02
CA ASN A 154 22.03 12.41 2.85
C ASN A 154 22.27 10.89 3.00
N GLN A 155 21.58 10.23 3.95
CA GLN A 155 21.66 8.77 4.09
C GLN A 155 21.14 8.06 2.83
N VAL A 156 20.01 8.51 2.24
CA VAL A 156 19.50 7.95 0.98
C VAL A 156 20.53 8.12 -0.14
N PHE A 157 21.12 9.30 -0.29
CA PHE A 157 22.18 9.55 -1.29
C PHE A 157 23.38 8.64 -1.12
N ILE A 158 23.86 8.47 0.12
CA ILE A 158 25.00 7.58 0.41
C ILE A 158 24.62 6.13 0.08
N THR A 159 23.41 5.69 0.45
CA THR A 159 22.97 4.33 0.19
C THR A 159 22.85 4.05 -1.31
N ILE A 160 22.30 4.99 -2.10
CA ILE A 160 22.22 4.85 -3.56
C ILE A 160 23.64 4.90 -4.18
N GLY A 161 24.48 5.84 -3.75
CA GLY A 161 25.83 6.01 -4.31
C GLY A 161 26.79 4.85 -4.01
N ASN A 162 26.52 4.07 -2.96
CA ASN A 162 27.31 2.88 -2.61
C ASN A 162 26.72 1.59 -3.21
N GLN A 163 25.59 1.67 -3.91
CA GLN A 163 24.91 0.52 -4.48
C GLN A 163 25.44 0.21 -5.87
N ASP A 164 25.97 -0.99 -6.06
CA ASP A 164 26.31 -1.49 -7.40
C ASP A 164 25.00 -1.83 -8.14
N MET A 165 24.75 -1.14 -9.24
CA MET A 165 23.55 -1.31 -10.06
C MET A 165 23.94 -1.51 -11.53
N ASP A 166 23.07 -2.22 -12.26
CA ASP A 166 23.15 -2.32 -13.70
C ASP A 166 22.74 -0.96 -14.33
N ASP A 167 23.67 -0.32 -15.02
CA ASP A 167 23.53 1.00 -15.64
C ASP A 167 23.37 0.94 -17.18
N SER A 168 22.96 -0.21 -17.71
CA SER A 168 22.85 -0.51 -19.15
C SER A 168 21.66 0.17 -19.82
#